data_632962a5ee5a3c34159aca1c49968980
#
_entry.id   632962a5ee5a3c34159aca1c49968980
#
_cell.length_a   1.000
_cell.length_b   1.000
_cell.length_c   1.000
_cell.angle_alpha   90.00
_cell.angle_beta   90.00
_cell.angle_gamma   90.00
#
_symmetry.space_group_name_H-M   'P 1'
#
loop_
_entity.id
_entity.type
_entity.pdbx_description
1 polymer ?
#
loop_
_entity_poly.entity_id
_entity_poly.type
_entity_poly.pdbx_seq_one_letter_code
_entity_poly.pdbx_strand_id
1 'polypeptide(L)'
;TSLIGIAPKDLPYVLPGMEFLDGGFQGERDMTGMLLGYTVAFPGGETQDAFASVGDMVCANISQVEEIGGIERAVYNKKCFVVRGILDETGNIFYDQSVSISLQSANSYMNKGFEYDQIFVVSEDDDLNDFIEEDIREIYGDAIGVTTPAQLRETIQGFVQSFNVFLSSIGFISLLVGGVGIITTLYTSVTERTKELGTLKAIGASNSNIILLILFEALIIGVIGASLGLGAGYGLGWVLTQYGFGAQFGDLIPIFLVRDLINVWLTAFILSIVSGVYPAWRASKMTPMEALRRD
;
A
#
# COMPACT_ATOMS: atom_id res chain seq x y z
N THR A 1 -9.28 4.03 -16.56
CA THR A 1 -9.40 5.41 -17.07
C THR A 1 -10.81 5.89 -16.85
N SER A 2 -10.99 7.00 -16.18
CA SER A 2 -12.29 7.69 -15.99
C SER A 2 -12.43 8.84 -16.96
N LEU A 3 -13.67 9.13 -17.38
CA LEU A 3 -14.00 10.30 -18.20
C LEU A 3 -14.72 11.32 -17.33
N ILE A 4 -14.17 12.51 -17.25
CA ILE A 4 -14.69 13.61 -16.43
C ILE A 4 -15.19 14.73 -17.36
N GLY A 5 -16.47 15.10 -17.20
CA GLY A 5 -17.04 16.27 -17.86
C GLY A 5 -16.98 17.47 -16.93
N ILE A 6 -16.11 18.45 -17.23
CA ILE A 6 -15.96 19.66 -16.43
C ILE A 6 -15.89 20.88 -17.33
N ALA A 7 -16.39 22.05 -16.87
CA ALA A 7 -16.22 23.27 -17.62
C ALA A 7 -14.72 23.67 -17.58
N PRO A 8 -14.10 23.94 -18.74
CA PRO A 8 -12.65 24.22 -18.82
C PRO A 8 -12.18 25.36 -17.91
N LYS A 9 -13.03 26.37 -17.71
CA LYS A 9 -12.74 27.51 -16.82
C LYS A 9 -12.71 27.16 -15.34
N ASP A 10 -13.40 26.08 -14.94
CA ASP A 10 -13.54 25.68 -13.54
C ASP A 10 -12.46 24.64 -13.13
N LEU A 11 -11.79 24.05 -14.12
CA LEU A 11 -10.73 23.05 -13.88
C LEU A 11 -9.58 23.56 -13.00
N PRO A 12 -9.06 24.81 -13.14
CA PRO A 12 -8.00 25.32 -12.26
C PRO A 12 -8.40 25.48 -10.80
N TYR A 13 -9.70 25.64 -10.52
CA TYR A 13 -10.19 25.72 -9.14
C TYR A 13 -10.26 24.32 -8.49
N VAL A 14 -10.57 23.32 -9.28
CA VAL A 14 -10.65 21.92 -8.81
C VAL A 14 -9.26 21.30 -8.70
N LEU A 15 -8.33 21.73 -9.55
CA LEU A 15 -6.93 21.28 -9.60
C LEU A 15 -5.97 22.47 -9.46
N PRO A 16 -5.84 23.05 -8.27
CA PRO A 16 -4.91 24.15 -8.07
C PRO A 16 -3.47 23.68 -8.30
N GLY A 17 -2.73 24.44 -9.12
CA GLY A 17 -1.32 24.14 -9.40
C GLY A 17 -1.08 23.08 -10.48
N MET A 18 -2.10 22.71 -11.27
CA MET A 18 -1.87 21.84 -12.42
C MET A 18 -1.00 22.54 -13.46
N GLU A 19 -0.08 21.78 -14.02
CA GLU A 19 0.77 22.18 -15.14
C GLU A 19 0.47 21.32 -16.37
N PHE A 20 0.79 21.86 -17.56
CA PHE A 20 0.67 21.09 -18.79
C PHE A 20 2.06 20.65 -19.22
N LEU A 21 2.20 19.37 -19.48
CA LEU A 21 3.41 18.83 -20.11
C LEU A 21 3.49 19.26 -21.58
N ASP A 22 2.34 19.25 -22.28
CA ASP A 22 2.23 19.71 -23.66
C ASP A 22 0.81 20.25 -23.92
N GLY A 23 0.70 21.24 -24.82
CA GLY A 23 -0.57 21.84 -25.20
C GLY A 23 -1.10 22.85 -24.18
N GLY A 24 -2.40 22.79 -23.89
CA GLY A 24 -3.06 23.72 -22.98
C GLY A 24 -4.55 23.46 -22.84
N PHE A 25 -5.25 24.42 -22.20
CA PHE A 25 -6.69 24.30 -22.00
C PHE A 25 -7.46 24.22 -23.32
N GLN A 26 -8.48 23.40 -23.32
CA GLN A 26 -9.49 23.45 -24.38
C GLN A 26 -10.31 24.74 -24.29
N GLY A 27 -10.72 25.30 -25.42
CA GLY A 27 -11.59 26.48 -25.44
C GLY A 27 -12.96 26.16 -24.83
N GLU A 28 -13.60 27.14 -24.18
CA GLU A 28 -14.94 26.98 -23.58
C GLU A 28 -16.00 26.42 -24.53
N ARG A 29 -15.88 26.71 -25.83
CA ARG A 29 -16.81 26.25 -26.86
C ARG A 29 -16.30 25.03 -27.64
N ASP A 30 -15.15 24.50 -27.29
CA ASP A 30 -14.58 23.32 -27.95
C ASP A 30 -15.28 22.05 -27.45
N MET A 31 -16.21 21.57 -28.26
CA MET A 31 -16.94 20.33 -27.97
C MET A 31 -16.19 19.05 -28.40
N THR A 32 -15.05 19.19 -29.02
CA THR A 32 -14.25 18.11 -29.58
C THR A 32 -12.93 17.93 -28.87
N GLY A 33 -12.55 18.86 -28.00
CA GLY A 33 -11.31 18.83 -27.25
C GLY A 33 -11.35 17.86 -26.08
N MET A 34 -10.19 17.27 -25.76
CA MET A 34 -9.98 16.51 -24.54
C MET A 34 -8.61 16.84 -23.95
N LEU A 35 -8.53 16.71 -22.63
CA LEU A 35 -7.28 16.75 -21.88
C LEU A 35 -6.97 15.33 -21.36
N LEU A 36 -5.75 14.89 -21.51
CA LEU A 36 -5.28 13.61 -21.00
C LEU A 36 -4.56 13.83 -19.67
N GLY A 37 -4.91 13.04 -18.66
CA GLY A 37 -4.09 12.90 -17.46
C GLY A 37 -2.77 12.19 -17.78
N TYR A 38 -1.76 12.41 -16.97
CA TYR A 38 -0.40 11.92 -17.17
C TYR A 38 -0.33 10.40 -17.43
N THR A 39 -0.91 9.60 -16.56
CA THR A 39 -0.89 8.13 -16.68
C THR A 39 -1.68 7.62 -17.90
N VAL A 40 -2.67 8.39 -18.38
CA VAL A 40 -3.41 8.04 -19.61
C VAL A 40 -2.55 8.32 -20.83
N ALA A 41 -1.80 9.42 -20.83
CA ALA A 41 -0.88 9.75 -21.90
C ALA A 41 0.34 8.82 -21.94
N PHE A 42 0.83 8.41 -20.76
CA PHE A 42 2.03 7.56 -20.59
C PHE A 42 1.71 6.30 -19.79
N PRO A 43 0.99 5.32 -20.36
CA PRO A 43 0.57 4.11 -19.63
C PRO A 43 1.72 3.20 -19.19
N GLY A 44 2.92 3.41 -19.70
CA GLY A 44 4.14 2.68 -19.34
C GLY A 44 5.18 3.52 -18.58
N GLY A 45 4.80 4.71 -18.08
CA GLY A 45 5.72 5.66 -17.44
C GLY A 45 6.56 6.45 -18.46
N GLU A 46 7.49 7.29 -17.98
CA GLU A 46 8.32 8.19 -18.79
C GLU A 46 9.21 7.49 -19.84
N THR A 47 9.39 6.19 -19.72
CA THR A 47 10.29 5.41 -20.61
C THR A 47 9.63 4.95 -21.91
N GLN A 48 8.33 5.16 -22.06
CA GLN A 48 7.59 4.77 -23.27
C GLN A 48 7.07 6.01 -24.02
N ASP A 49 6.92 5.87 -25.34
CA ASP A 49 6.31 6.89 -26.16
C ASP A 49 4.88 7.17 -25.70
N ALA A 50 4.46 8.43 -25.77
CA ALA A 50 3.12 8.81 -25.40
C ALA A 50 2.07 8.04 -26.22
N PHE A 51 0.99 7.61 -25.57
CA PHE A 51 -0.15 6.96 -26.23
C PHE A 51 -0.77 7.85 -27.31
N ALA A 52 -0.81 9.15 -27.06
CA ALA A 52 -1.29 10.16 -28.00
C ALA A 52 -0.62 11.50 -27.72
N SER A 53 -0.37 12.27 -28.78
CA SER A 53 0.20 13.62 -28.74
C SER A 53 -0.87 14.69 -28.91
N VAL A 54 -0.54 15.93 -28.57
CA VAL A 54 -1.43 17.07 -28.80
C VAL A 54 -1.76 17.19 -30.28
N GLY A 55 -3.04 17.25 -30.60
CA GLY A 55 -3.57 17.27 -31.98
C GLY A 55 -4.05 15.90 -32.48
N ASP A 56 -3.70 14.81 -31.83
CA ASP A 56 -4.17 13.49 -32.21
C ASP A 56 -5.65 13.28 -31.88
N MET A 57 -6.28 12.37 -32.62
CA MET A 57 -7.68 12.01 -32.40
C MET A 57 -7.77 10.71 -31.58
N VAL A 58 -8.29 10.81 -30.36
CA VAL A 58 -8.53 9.67 -29.45
C VAL A 58 -10.02 9.40 -29.35
N CYS A 59 -10.42 8.15 -29.42
CA CYS A 59 -11.81 7.74 -29.34
C CYS A 59 -12.08 7.08 -28.00
N ALA A 60 -13.02 7.64 -27.23
CA ALA A 60 -13.55 7.05 -26.02
C ALA A 60 -14.75 6.14 -26.36
N ASN A 61 -14.81 4.99 -25.68
CA ASN A 61 -15.92 4.03 -25.79
C ASN A 61 -16.53 3.85 -24.40
N ILE A 62 -17.76 4.32 -24.22
CA ILE A 62 -18.48 4.19 -22.95
C ILE A 62 -19.54 3.12 -23.12
N SER A 63 -19.62 2.22 -22.14
CA SER A 63 -20.73 1.28 -22.01
C SER A 63 -21.79 1.88 -21.07
N GLN A 64 -22.99 2.09 -21.59
CA GLN A 64 -24.14 2.48 -20.79
C GLN A 64 -25.10 1.31 -20.71
N VAL A 65 -25.69 1.10 -19.54
CA VAL A 65 -26.76 0.09 -19.38
C VAL A 65 -28.08 0.83 -19.59
N GLU A 66 -28.75 0.55 -20.68
CA GLU A 66 -30.11 1.05 -20.95
C GLU A 66 -31.11 -0.06 -20.72
N GLU A 67 -32.19 0.26 -20.00
CA GLU A 67 -33.34 -0.63 -19.84
C GLU A 67 -34.31 -0.47 -21.03
N ILE A 68 -34.24 -1.38 -21.97
CA ILE A 68 -35.12 -1.37 -23.13
C ILE A 68 -36.10 -2.52 -22.98
N GLY A 69 -37.37 -2.20 -22.66
CA GLY A 69 -38.43 -3.19 -22.53
C GLY A 69 -38.27 -4.17 -21.38
N GLY A 70 -37.71 -3.74 -20.24
CA GLY A 70 -37.48 -4.57 -19.05
C GLY A 70 -36.23 -5.46 -19.13
N ILE A 71 -35.37 -5.25 -20.12
CA ILE A 71 -34.11 -5.98 -20.29
C ILE A 71 -32.97 -4.96 -20.27
N GLU A 72 -32.03 -5.14 -19.34
CA GLU A 72 -30.79 -4.36 -19.31
C GLU A 72 -29.90 -4.75 -20.48
N ARG A 73 -29.58 -3.78 -21.34
CA ARG A 73 -28.65 -3.96 -22.45
C ARG A 73 -27.48 -2.98 -22.31
N ALA A 74 -26.28 -3.48 -22.48
CA ALA A 74 -25.10 -2.63 -22.62
C ALA A 74 -25.11 -2.00 -24.03
N VAL A 75 -25.28 -0.68 -24.09
CA VAL A 75 -25.15 0.11 -25.30
C VAL A 75 -23.77 0.75 -25.30
N TYR A 76 -23.01 0.51 -26.37
CA TYR A 76 -21.69 1.09 -26.54
C TYR A 76 -21.79 2.36 -27.38
N ASN A 77 -21.40 3.47 -26.78
CA ASN A 77 -21.37 4.75 -27.48
C ASN A 77 -19.90 5.15 -27.69
N LYS A 78 -19.50 5.31 -28.95
CA LYS A 78 -18.13 5.69 -29.33
C LYS A 78 -18.12 7.13 -29.83
N LYS A 79 -17.29 7.96 -29.20
CA LYS A 79 -17.05 9.35 -29.65
C LYS A 79 -15.55 9.62 -29.67
N CYS A 80 -15.11 10.36 -30.71
CA CYS A 80 -13.72 10.71 -30.87
C CYS A 80 -13.51 12.20 -30.54
N PHE A 81 -12.41 12.48 -29.89
CA PHE A 81 -11.99 13.78 -29.41
C PHE A 81 -10.57 14.09 -29.87
N VAL A 82 -10.23 15.36 -29.98
CA VAL A 82 -8.89 15.81 -30.30
C VAL A 82 -8.16 16.18 -29.02
N VAL A 83 -6.99 15.61 -28.79
CA VAL A 83 -6.14 15.93 -27.63
C VAL A 83 -5.70 17.41 -27.72
N ARG A 84 -6.07 18.22 -26.74
CA ARG A 84 -5.70 19.65 -26.65
C ARG A 84 -4.56 19.91 -25.69
N GLY A 85 -4.40 19.04 -24.69
CA GLY A 85 -3.32 19.14 -23.74
C GLY A 85 -3.14 17.83 -23.00
N ILE A 86 -1.95 17.66 -22.49
CA ILE A 86 -1.54 16.56 -21.62
C ILE A 86 -1.14 17.20 -20.30
N LEU A 87 -1.77 16.79 -19.22
CA LEU A 87 -1.44 17.25 -17.87
C LEU A 87 -0.11 16.64 -17.43
N ASP A 88 0.68 17.42 -16.72
CA ASP A 88 1.84 16.91 -16.01
C ASP A 88 1.40 16.06 -14.82
N GLU A 89 2.30 15.28 -14.23
CA GLU A 89 2.01 14.41 -13.11
C GLU A 89 1.56 15.23 -11.88
N THR A 90 0.29 15.10 -11.51
CA THR A 90 -0.27 15.83 -10.37
C THR A 90 -0.04 15.12 -9.04
N GLY A 91 0.36 13.85 -9.06
CA GLY A 91 0.42 12.97 -7.89
C GLY A 91 -0.95 12.55 -7.38
N ASN A 92 -2.03 12.98 -8.06
CA ASN A 92 -3.40 12.56 -7.75
C ASN A 92 -3.88 11.53 -8.77
N ILE A 93 -3.92 10.28 -8.35
CA ILE A 93 -4.32 9.13 -9.17
C ILE A 93 -5.64 9.35 -9.92
N PHE A 94 -6.61 10.06 -9.32
CA PHE A 94 -7.91 10.29 -9.96
C PHE A 94 -7.78 11.16 -11.19
N TYR A 95 -6.93 12.17 -11.17
CA TYR A 95 -6.73 13.09 -12.29
C TYR A 95 -5.70 12.55 -13.28
N ASP A 96 -4.63 11.96 -12.78
CA ASP A 96 -3.59 11.39 -13.64
C ASP A 96 -4.11 10.21 -14.48
N GLN A 97 -5.10 9.46 -13.98
CA GLN A 97 -5.76 8.37 -14.70
C GLN A 97 -7.07 8.78 -15.40
N SER A 98 -7.38 10.07 -15.45
CA SER A 98 -8.61 10.56 -16.04
C SER A 98 -8.39 11.26 -17.37
N VAL A 99 -9.48 11.37 -18.11
CA VAL A 99 -9.61 12.17 -19.32
C VAL A 99 -10.66 13.22 -19.06
N SER A 100 -10.33 14.50 -19.27
CA SER A 100 -11.26 15.61 -19.10
C SER A 100 -11.77 16.11 -20.45
N ILE A 101 -13.08 16.25 -20.57
CA ILE A 101 -13.76 16.85 -21.71
C ILE A 101 -14.67 17.99 -21.24
N SER A 102 -15.14 18.82 -22.17
CA SER A 102 -16.06 19.89 -21.80
C SER A 102 -17.37 19.31 -21.24
N LEU A 103 -17.97 19.99 -20.26
CA LEU A 103 -19.21 19.59 -19.63
C LEU A 103 -20.35 19.38 -20.64
N GLN A 104 -20.41 20.24 -21.67
CA GLN A 104 -21.41 20.11 -22.73
C GLN A 104 -21.18 18.86 -23.56
N SER A 105 -19.94 18.52 -23.87
CA SER A 105 -19.59 17.30 -24.60
C SER A 105 -19.91 16.05 -23.78
N ALA A 106 -19.62 16.08 -22.47
CA ALA A 106 -19.93 15.00 -21.55
C ALA A 106 -21.45 14.76 -21.48
N ASN A 107 -22.24 15.80 -21.26
CA ASN A 107 -23.68 15.71 -21.20
C ASN A 107 -24.28 15.16 -22.51
N SER A 108 -23.79 15.65 -23.66
CA SER A 108 -24.22 15.13 -24.95
C SER A 108 -23.81 13.68 -25.21
N TYR A 109 -22.62 13.29 -24.73
CA TYR A 109 -22.09 11.95 -24.96
C TYR A 109 -22.69 10.91 -24.03
N MET A 110 -22.93 11.28 -22.77
CA MET A 110 -23.52 10.40 -21.76
C MET A 110 -25.05 10.44 -21.75
N ASN A 111 -25.68 11.29 -22.57
CA ASN A 111 -27.13 11.48 -22.64
C ASN A 111 -27.79 11.80 -21.27
N LYS A 112 -27.07 12.51 -20.40
CA LYS A 112 -27.51 12.80 -19.02
C LYS A 112 -28.39 14.05 -18.86
N GLY A 113 -28.64 14.78 -19.94
CA GLY A 113 -29.42 16.02 -19.89
C GLY A 113 -28.73 17.08 -19.01
N PHE A 114 -29.37 17.48 -17.91
CA PHE A 114 -28.83 18.39 -16.90
C PHE A 114 -28.54 17.74 -15.54
N GLU A 115 -28.41 16.43 -15.52
CA GLU A 115 -28.08 15.69 -14.32
C GLU A 115 -26.56 15.63 -14.15
N TYR A 116 -26.09 15.86 -12.92
CA TYR A 116 -24.69 15.83 -12.55
C TYR A 116 -24.43 14.69 -11.59
N ASP A 117 -23.34 13.95 -11.80
CA ASP A 117 -22.94 12.88 -10.90
C ASP A 117 -22.26 13.41 -9.63
N GLN A 118 -21.55 14.54 -9.79
CA GLN A 118 -20.76 15.17 -8.72
C GLN A 118 -20.77 16.67 -8.86
N ILE A 119 -20.74 17.36 -7.73
CA ILE A 119 -20.55 18.81 -7.63
C ILE A 119 -19.32 19.04 -6.76
N PHE A 120 -18.34 19.75 -7.31
CA PHE A 120 -17.17 20.17 -6.54
C PHE A 120 -17.46 21.56 -5.96
N VAL A 121 -17.36 21.65 -4.64
CA VAL A 121 -17.46 22.91 -3.91
C VAL A 121 -16.05 23.28 -3.45
N VAL A 122 -15.56 24.43 -3.87
CA VAL A 122 -14.23 24.92 -3.49
C VAL A 122 -14.39 26.01 -2.45
N SER A 123 -13.83 25.81 -1.26
CA SER A 123 -13.78 26.81 -0.21
C SER A 123 -12.52 27.67 -0.32
N GLU A 124 -12.57 28.91 0.16
CA GLU A 124 -11.40 29.78 0.26
C GLU A 124 -10.44 29.38 1.38
N ASP A 125 -10.96 28.69 2.42
CA ASP A 125 -10.20 28.25 3.58
C ASP A 125 -10.60 26.81 3.97
N ASP A 126 -9.62 26.02 4.33
CA ASP A 126 -9.83 24.63 4.77
C ASP A 126 -10.71 24.52 6.01
N ASP A 127 -10.65 25.51 6.91
CA ASP A 127 -11.45 25.55 8.14
C ASP A 127 -12.96 25.75 7.87
N LEU A 128 -13.33 26.22 6.67
CA LEU A 128 -14.72 26.39 6.29
C LEU A 128 -15.39 25.10 5.77
N ASN A 129 -14.64 24.08 5.47
CA ASN A 129 -15.17 22.85 4.89
C ASN A 129 -16.24 22.19 5.77
N ASP A 130 -16.06 22.19 7.08
CA ASP A 130 -17.01 21.57 8.02
C ASP A 130 -18.33 22.34 8.07
N PHE A 131 -18.28 23.69 8.05
CA PHE A 131 -19.47 24.54 8.01
C PHE A 131 -20.23 24.38 6.67
N ILE A 132 -19.49 24.32 5.56
CA ILE A 132 -20.09 24.13 4.24
C ILE A 132 -20.76 22.75 4.14
N GLU A 133 -20.15 21.72 4.73
CA GLU A 133 -20.75 20.38 4.80
C GLU A 133 -22.07 20.42 5.57
N GLU A 134 -22.08 21.08 6.73
CA GLU A 134 -23.29 21.18 7.58
C GLU A 134 -24.41 21.93 6.84
N ASP A 135 -24.10 23.06 6.19
CA ASP A 135 -25.06 23.84 5.40
C ASP A 135 -25.64 23.02 4.22
N ILE A 136 -24.77 22.27 3.50
CA ILE A 136 -25.21 21.41 2.42
C ILE A 136 -26.15 20.30 2.92
N ARG A 137 -25.81 19.69 4.07
CA ARG A 137 -26.65 18.66 4.68
C ARG A 137 -27.98 19.21 5.21
N GLU A 138 -27.98 20.45 5.71
CA GLU A 138 -29.22 21.12 6.14
C GLU A 138 -30.18 21.36 4.95
N ILE A 139 -29.62 21.74 3.78
CA ILE A 139 -30.43 22.04 2.57
C ILE A 139 -30.93 20.77 1.89
N TYR A 140 -30.07 19.77 1.73
CA TYR A 140 -30.36 18.59 0.90
C TYR A 140 -30.63 17.31 1.70
N GLY A 141 -30.41 17.32 3.02
CA GLY A 141 -30.55 16.15 3.88
C GLY A 141 -29.61 15.01 3.49
N ASP A 142 -30.07 13.79 3.71
CA ASP A 142 -29.35 12.56 3.37
C ASP A 142 -29.52 12.13 1.90
N ALA A 143 -30.14 12.98 1.08
CA ALA A 143 -30.37 12.67 -0.35
C ALA A 143 -29.07 12.71 -1.18
N ILE A 144 -28.07 13.42 -0.70
CA ILE A 144 -26.75 13.53 -1.36
C ILE A 144 -25.63 13.12 -0.40
N GLY A 145 -24.62 12.45 -0.92
CA GLY A 145 -23.38 12.15 -0.19
C GLY A 145 -22.44 13.35 -0.25
N VAL A 146 -22.08 13.90 0.90
CA VAL A 146 -21.03 14.94 0.99
C VAL A 146 -19.76 14.28 1.50
N THR A 147 -18.64 14.54 0.81
CA THR A 147 -17.33 14.04 1.20
C THR A 147 -16.36 15.20 1.28
N THR A 148 -15.82 15.45 2.46
CA THR A 148 -14.77 16.46 2.66
C THR A 148 -13.37 15.85 2.51
N PRO A 149 -12.34 16.69 2.22
CA PRO A 149 -10.95 16.22 2.21
C PRO A 149 -10.51 15.62 3.56
N ALA A 150 -11.08 16.08 4.67
CA ALA A 150 -10.81 15.55 6.01
C ALA A 150 -11.36 14.13 6.17
N GLN A 151 -12.61 13.89 5.78
CA GLN A 151 -13.24 12.55 5.80
C GLN A 151 -12.52 11.57 4.87
N LEU A 152 -12.09 12.04 3.70
CA LEU A 152 -11.32 11.19 2.78
C LEU A 152 -9.99 10.79 3.41
N ARG A 153 -9.27 11.74 4.03
CA ARG A 153 -8.02 11.46 4.77
C ARG A 153 -8.26 10.46 5.91
N GLU A 154 -9.31 10.64 6.70
CA GLU A 154 -9.67 9.73 7.80
C GLU A 154 -9.96 8.31 7.28
N THR A 155 -10.73 8.21 6.20
CA THR A 155 -11.05 6.93 5.56
C THR A 155 -9.78 6.21 5.07
N ILE A 156 -8.88 6.93 4.39
CA ILE A 156 -7.62 6.39 3.90
C ILE A 156 -6.74 5.97 5.08
N GLN A 157 -6.62 6.80 6.12
CA GLN A 157 -5.84 6.48 7.31
C GLN A 157 -6.41 5.25 8.03
N GLY A 158 -7.74 5.15 8.18
CA GLY A 158 -8.42 3.98 8.74
C GLY A 158 -8.15 2.70 7.95
N PHE A 159 -8.18 2.78 6.62
CA PHE A 159 -7.82 1.66 5.75
C PHE A 159 -6.34 1.25 5.94
N VAL A 160 -5.42 2.21 5.88
CA VAL A 160 -3.98 1.96 6.07
C VAL A 160 -3.70 1.36 7.45
N GLN A 161 -4.35 1.88 8.50
CA GLN A 161 -4.21 1.34 9.85
C GLN A 161 -4.73 -0.10 9.95
N SER A 162 -5.91 -0.38 9.37
CA SER A 162 -6.47 -1.74 9.34
C SER A 162 -5.56 -2.71 8.60
N PHE A 163 -5.00 -2.27 7.48
CA PHE A 163 -4.05 -3.06 6.70
C PHE A 163 -2.75 -3.31 7.46
N ASN A 164 -2.23 -2.31 8.19
CA ASN A 164 -1.06 -2.45 9.05
C ASN A 164 -1.31 -3.44 10.19
N VAL A 165 -2.48 -3.42 10.84
CA VAL A 165 -2.85 -4.39 11.88
C VAL A 165 -2.90 -5.81 11.29
N PHE A 166 -3.48 -5.96 10.11
CA PHE A 166 -3.54 -7.26 9.41
C PHE A 166 -2.14 -7.81 9.10
N LEU A 167 -1.27 -7.00 8.50
CA LEU A 167 0.12 -7.39 8.20
C LEU A 167 0.92 -7.68 9.46
N SER A 168 0.75 -6.86 10.50
CA SER A 168 1.40 -7.07 11.79
C SER A 168 0.96 -8.37 12.46
N SER A 169 -0.31 -8.76 12.29
CA SER A 169 -0.83 -10.03 12.81
C SER A 169 -0.17 -11.23 12.12
N ILE A 170 0.03 -11.16 10.80
CA ILE A 170 0.77 -12.19 10.05
C ILE A 170 2.23 -12.26 10.55
N GLY A 171 2.87 -11.10 10.71
CA GLY A 171 4.23 -10.99 11.25
C GLY A 171 4.35 -11.58 12.65
N PHE A 172 3.37 -11.30 13.52
CA PHE A 172 3.34 -11.86 14.88
C PHE A 172 3.21 -13.39 14.89
N ILE A 173 2.32 -13.95 14.07
CA ILE A 173 2.17 -15.40 13.92
C ILE A 173 3.50 -16.01 13.42
N SER A 174 4.14 -15.39 12.44
CA SER A 174 5.44 -15.83 11.92
C SER A 174 6.53 -15.81 13.00
N LEU A 175 6.54 -14.79 13.86
CA LEU A 175 7.44 -14.72 15.02
C LEU A 175 7.17 -15.84 16.02
N LEU A 176 5.91 -16.14 16.33
CA LEU A 176 5.58 -17.25 17.23
C LEU A 176 6.07 -18.59 16.68
N VAL A 177 5.85 -18.85 15.40
CA VAL A 177 6.32 -20.08 14.74
C VAL A 177 7.85 -20.16 14.76
N GLY A 178 8.53 -19.04 14.46
CA GLY A 178 9.99 -18.94 14.56
C GLY A 178 10.51 -19.20 15.97
N GLY A 179 9.86 -18.61 17.00
CA GLY A 179 10.19 -18.82 18.40
C GLY A 179 10.07 -20.28 18.82
N VAL A 180 8.97 -20.94 18.44
CA VAL A 180 8.77 -22.39 18.70
C VAL A 180 9.84 -23.21 17.97
N GLY A 181 10.19 -22.85 16.74
CA GLY A 181 11.28 -23.46 15.98
C GLY A 181 12.63 -23.39 16.72
N ILE A 182 12.98 -22.22 17.27
CA ILE A 182 14.20 -22.03 18.08
C ILE A 182 14.15 -22.90 19.33
N ILE A 183 13.03 -22.93 20.07
CA ILE A 183 12.86 -23.76 21.26
C ILE A 183 13.11 -25.22 20.91
N THR A 184 12.51 -25.72 19.84
CA THR A 184 12.61 -27.09 19.39
C THR A 184 14.06 -27.46 19.02
N THR A 185 14.71 -26.61 18.24
CA THR A 185 16.09 -26.82 17.78
C THR A 185 17.07 -26.85 18.96
N LEU A 186 16.97 -25.85 19.84
CA LEU A 186 17.84 -25.83 21.06
C LEU A 186 17.54 -27.00 22.00
N TYR A 187 16.28 -27.40 22.15
CA TYR A 187 15.91 -28.57 22.97
C TYR A 187 16.49 -29.85 22.37
N THR A 188 16.43 -30.03 21.07
CA THR A 188 17.05 -31.19 20.38
C THR A 188 18.56 -31.18 20.56
N SER A 189 19.22 -30.03 20.33
CA SER A 189 20.67 -29.87 20.57
C SER A 189 21.07 -30.24 22.01
N VAL A 190 20.33 -29.78 23.01
CA VAL A 190 20.55 -30.13 24.43
C VAL A 190 20.40 -31.63 24.65
N THR A 191 19.38 -32.27 24.06
CA THR A 191 19.16 -33.73 24.25
C THR A 191 20.25 -34.56 23.59
N GLU A 192 20.74 -34.18 22.43
CA GLU A 192 21.85 -34.84 21.73
C GLU A 192 23.17 -34.72 22.49
N ARG A 193 23.43 -33.57 23.15
CA ARG A 193 24.66 -33.30 23.91
C ARG A 193 24.50 -33.55 25.41
N THR A 194 23.49 -34.34 25.84
CA THR A 194 23.19 -34.58 27.25
C THR A 194 24.40 -35.14 28.00
N LYS A 195 25.16 -36.09 27.41
CA LYS A 195 26.37 -36.69 28.05
C LYS A 195 27.48 -35.64 28.24
N GLU A 196 27.69 -34.73 27.28
CA GLU A 196 28.69 -33.65 27.40
C GLU A 196 28.33 -32.69 28.52
N LEU A 197 27.04 -32.25 28.59
CA LEU A 197 26.54 -31.37 29.64
C LEU A 197 26.61 -32.06 31.03
N GLY A 198 26.33 -33.37 31.11
CA GLY A 198 26.50 -34.18 32.32
C GLY A 198 27.95 -34.24 32.78
N THR A 199 28.89 -34.42 31.89
CA THR A 199 30.33 -34.43 32.17
C THR A 199 30.80 -33.07 32.67
N LEU A 200 30.37 -31.97 32.03
CA LEU A 200 30.67 -30.61 32.49
C LEU A 200 30.20 -30.40 33.93
N LYS A 201 29.01 -30.88 34.29
CA LYS A 201 28.49 -30.80 35.65
C LYS A 201 29.24 -31.69 36.63
N ALA A 202 29.68 -32.87 36.21
CA ALA A 202 30.44 -33.80 37.06
C ALA A 202 31.81 -33.22 37.45
N ILE A 203 32.43 -32.39 36.57
CA ILE A 203 33.69 -31.68 36.85
C ILE A 203 33.48 -30.33 37.55
N GLY A 204 32.22 -29.96 37.92
CA GLY A 204 31.93 -28.82 38.78
C GLY A 204 31.29 -27.61 38.10
N ALA A 205 30.82 -27.72 36.84
CA ALA A 205 30.09 -26.61 36.20
C ALA A 205 28.78 -26.30 36.96
N SER A 206 28.57 -25.02 37.28
CA SER A 206 27.35 -24.56 37.93
C SER A 206 26.16 -24.56 36.98
N ASN A 207 24.93 -24.56 37.54
CA ASN A 207 23.70 -24.44 36.74
C ASN A 207 23.71 -23.16 35.89
N SER A 208 24.25 -22.07 36.43
CA SER A 208 24.37 -20.79 35.70
C SER A 208 25.28 -20.89 34.48
N ASN A 209 26.37 -21.66 34.57
CA ASN A 209 27.28 -21.89 33.46
C ASN A 209 26.61 -22.64 32.30
N ILE A 210 25.77 -23.64 32.61
CA ILE A 210 24.98 -24.35 31.60
C ILE A 210 23.93 -23.45 30.96
N ILE A 211 23.22 -22.64 31.77
CA ILE A 211 22.26 -21.69 31.25
C ILE A 211 22.95 -20.70 30.30
N LEU A 212 24.07 -20.15 30.74
CA LEU A 212 24.82 -19.16 29.96
C LEU A 212 25.30 -19.73 28.61
N LEU A 213 25.78 -20.98 28.62
CA LEU A 213 26.23 -21.67 27.41
C LEU A 213 25.11 -21.76 26.37
N ILE A 214 23.91 -22.20 26.78
CA ILE A 214 22.77 -22.36 25.87
C ILE A 214 22.21 -20.98 25.43
N LEU A 215 22.22 -19.99 26.33
CA LEU A 215 21.82 -18.64 25.97
C LEU A 215 22.80 -18.00 25.00
N PHE A 216 24.10 -18.27 25.07
CA PHE A 216 25.05 -17.86 24.04
C PHE A 216 24.77 -18.52 22.69
N GLU A 217 24.37 -19.78 22.66
CA GLU A 217 23.94 -20.46 21.42
C GLU A 217 22.70 -19.77 20.85
N ALA A 218 21.69 -19.48 21.68
CA ALA A 218 20.51 -18.73 21.31
C ALA A 218 20.85 -17.30 20.78
N LEU A 219 21.80 -16.62 21.41
CA LEU A 219 22.27 -15.30 21.01
C LEU A 219 22.90 -15.33 19.62
N ILE A 220 23.77 -16.31 19.35
CA ILE A 220 24.40 -16.47 18.02
C ILE A 220 23.32 -16.73 16.95
N ILE A 221 22.38 -17.63 17.22
CA ILE A 221 21.24 -17.91 16.32
C ILE A 221 20.44 -16.62 16.10
N GLY A 222 20.18 -15.86 17.15
CA GLY A 222 19.44 -14.58 17.07
C GLY A 222 20.13 -13.52 16.20
N VAL A 223 21.44 -13.32 16.41
CA VAL A 223 22.21 -12.35 15.63
C VAL A 223 22.25 -12.73 14.14
N ILE A 224 22.59 -13.99 13.86
CA ILE A 224 22.69 -14.47 12.47
C ILE A 224 21.32 -14.49 11.82
N GLY A 225 20.30 -15.05 12.51
CA GLY A 225 18.95 -15.14 11.97
C GLY A 225 18.28 -13.79 11.74
N ALA A 226 18.41 -12.86 12.71
CA ALA A 226 17.87 -11.51 12.55
C ALA A 226 18.55 -10.75 11.40
N SER A 227 19.87 -10.90 11.25
CA SER A 227 20.62 -10.21 10.18
C SER A 227 20.30 -10.79 8.80
N LEU A 228 20.23 -12.11 8.67
CA LEU A 228 19.86 -12.78 7.41
C LEU A 228 18.38 -12.52 7.06
N GLY A 229 17.49 -12.58 8.06
CA GLY A 229 16.07 -12.29 7.87
C GLY A 229 15.81 -10.86 7.43
N LEU A 230 16.51 -9.90 8.06
CA LEU A 230 16.44 -8.49 7.67
C LEU A 230 16.95 -8.28 6.24
N GLY A 231 18.10 -8.85 5.90
CA GLY A 231 18.68 -8.76 4.56
C GLY A 231 17.78 -9.38 3.49
N ALA A 232 17.22 -10.55 3.77
CA ALA A 232 16.30 -11.22 2.85
C ALA A 232 14.99 -10.42 2.71
N GLY A 233 14.42 -9.90 3.81
CA GLY A 233 13.21 -9.09 3.78
C GLY A 233 13.39 -7.80 3.00
N TYR A 234 14.52 -7.11 3.20
CA TYR A 234 14.88 -5.92 2.44
C TYR A 234 15.03 -6.22 0.94
N GLY A 235 15.79 -7.27 0.61
CA GLY A 235 16.03 -7.66 -0.78
C GLY A 235 14.75 -8.10 -1.51
N LEU A 236 13.89 -8.90 -0.85
CA LEU A 236 12.58 -9.29 -1.40
C LEU A 236 11.65 -8.08 -1.57
N GLY A 237 11.61 -7.18 -0.59
CA GLY A 237 10.84 -5.94 -0.69
C GLY A 237 11.26 -5.11 -1.89
N TRP A 238 12.57 -4.95 -2.10
CA TRP A 238 13.09 -4.21 -3.25
C TRP A 238 12.74 -4.89 -4.59
N VAL A 239 12.90 -6.21 -4.69
CA VAL A 239 12.56 -6.97 -5.90
C VAL A 239 11.06 -6.88 -6.21
N LEU A 240 10.20 -7.03 -5.20
CA LEU A 240 8.75 -6.98 -5.39
C LEU A 240 8.26 -5.59 -5.82
N THR A 241 8.86 -4.51 -5.32
CA THR A 241 8.51 -3.17 -5.78
C THR A 241 8.98 -2.92 -7.21
N GLN A 242 10.18 -3.36 -7.57
CA GLN A 242 10.73 -3.13 -8.91
C GLN A 242 10.04 -3.96 -10.01
N TYR A 243 9.77 -5.24 -9.74
CA TYR A 243 9.28 -6.19 -10.75
C TYR A 243 7.81 -6.61 -10.56
N GLY A 244 7.23 -6.37 -9.39
CA GLY A 244 5.85 -6.75 -9.08
C GLY A 244 4.90 -5.57 -9.20
N PHE A 245 4.88 -4.74 -8.17
CA PHE A 245 3.93 -3.63 -8.09
C PHE A 245 4.32 -2.41 -8.93
N GLY A 246 5.61 -2.14 -9.11
CA GLY A 246 6.08 -1.02 -9.91
C GLY A 246 5.59 -1.06 -11.35
N ALA A 247 5.54 -2.25 -11.94
CA ALA A 247 5.03 -2.44 -13.30
C ALA A 247 3.53 -2.11 -13.46
N GLN A 248 2.76 -2.08 -12.38
CA GLN A 248 1.31 -1.90 -12.39
C GLN A 248 0.84 -0.56 -11.82
N PHE A 249 1.62 0.04 -10.91
CA PHE A 249 1.25 1.25 -10.18
C PHE A 249 2.24 2.41 -10.35
N GLY A 250 3.18 2.31 -11.30
CA GLY A 250 4.24 3.30 -11.51
C GLY A 250 5.47 3.05 -10.60
N ASP A 251 6.44 3.96 -10.63
CA ASP A 251 7.70 3.85 -9.90
C ASP A 251 7.52 3.97 -8.38
N LEU A 252 7.06 2.88 -7.75
CA LEU A 252 6.97 2.80 -6.30
C LEU A 252 8.37 2.63 -5.70
N ILE A 253 8.86 3.65 -5.01
CA ILE A 253 10.12 3.59 -4.28
C ILE A 253 9.84 3.11 -2.85
N PRO A 254 10.32 1.93 -2.43
CA PRO A 254 10.13 1.46 -1.06
C PRO A 254 10.96 2.31 -0.09
N ILE A 255 10.29 2.95 0.86
CA ILE A 255 10.94 3.76 1.89
C ILE A 255 11.20 2.87 3.11
N PHE A 256 12.46 2.56 3.38
CA PHE A 256 12.88 1.82 4.56
C PHE A 256 13.42 2.79 5.62
N LEU A 257 12.66 2.99 6.69
CA LEU A 257 13.15 3.79 7.82
C LEU A 257 14.14 2.95 8.64
N VAL A 258 15.33 3.49 8.87
CA VAL A 258 16.38 2.83 9.68
C VAL A 258 15.86 2.43 11.06
N ARG A 259 15.01 3.26 11.66
CA ARG A 259 14.39 2.99 12.96
C ARG A 259 13.57 1.69 12.94
N ASP A 260 12.80 1.46 11.88
CA ASP A 260 11.93 0.29 11.77
C ASP A 260 12.75 -0.98 11.51
N LEU A 261 13.82 -0.88 10.71
CA LEU A 261 14.78 -1.97 10.51
C LEU A 261 15.43 -2.39 11.83
N ILE A 262 15.86 -1.43 12.65
CA ILE A 262 16.44 -1.71 13.98
C ILE A 262 15.41 -2.35 14.90
N ASN A 263 14.17 -1.87 14.91
CA ASN A 263 13.10 -2.42 15.74
C ASN A 263 12.78 -3.88 15.37
N VAL A 264 12.70 -4.20 14.09
CA VAL A 264 12.47 -5.57 13.59
C VAL A 264 13.63 -6.47 13.97
N TRP A 265 14.88 -6.01 13.77
CA TRP A 265 16.07 -6.78 14.16
C TRP A 265 16.11 -7.05 15.66
N LEU A 266 15.88 -6.02 16.49
CA LEU A 266 15.82 -6.14 17.95
C LEU A 266 14.71 -7.11 18.39
N THR A 267 13.54 -7.04 17.79
CA THR A 267 12.42 -7.93 18.13
C THR A 267 12.78 -9.39 17.86
N ALA A 268 13.37 -9.69 16.69
CA ALA A 268 13.80 -11.04 16.34
C ALA A 268 14.94 -11.53 17.25
N PHE A 269 15.88 -10.66 17.58
CA PHE A 269 16.98 -10.96 18.49
C PHE A 269 16.49 -11.27 19.92
N ILE A 270 15.63 -10.42 20.47
CA ILE A 270 15.04 -10.63 21.81
C ILE A 270 14.23 -11.93 21.83
N LEU A 271 13.44 -12.18 20.80
CA LEU A 271 12.66 -13.41 20.68
C LEU A 271 13.57 -14.65 20.73
N SER A 272 14.71 -14.63 20.05
CA SER A 272 15.66 -15.73 20.06
C SER A 272 16.18 -16.03 21.49
N ILE A 273 16.55 -14.99 22.24
CA ILE A 273 17.01 -15.13 23.61
C ILE A 273 15.89 -15.67 24.51
N VAL A 274 14.69 -15.11 24.43
CA VAL A 274 13.52 -15.55 25.22
C VAL A 274 13.20 -17.03 24.92
N SER A 275 13.23 -17.41 23.65
CA SER A 275 13.02 -18.80 23.23
C SER A 275 14.08 -19.75 23.77
N GLY A 276 15.32 -19.28 23.92
CA GLY A 276 16.42 -20.06 24.50
C GLY A 276 16.31 -20.29 26.02
N VAL A 277 15.55 -19.47 26.75
CA VAL A 277 15.44 -19.57 28.22
C VAL A 277 14.87 -20.93 28.68
N TYR A 278 13.83 -21.41 28.01
CA TYR A 278 13.20 -22.67 28.39
C TYR A 278 14.13 -23.89 28.26
N PRO A 279 14.77 -24.14 27.10
CA PRO A 279 15.72 -25.26 26.98
C PRO A 279 16.94 -25.08 27.89
N ALA A 280 17.44 -23.86 28.07
CA ALA A 280 18.55 -23.58 28.98
C ALA A 280 18.23 -23.93 30.43
N TRP A 281 17.07 -23.51 30.92
CA TRP A 281 16.61 -23.82 32.26
C TRP A 281 16.42 -25.35 32.45
N ARG A 282 15.85 -26.04 31.48
CA ARG A 282 15.67 -27.50 31.55
C ARG A 282 17.00 -28.25 31.57
N ALA A 283 17.95 -27.84 30.72
CA ALA A 283 19.30 -28.42 30.71
C ALA A 283 20.04 -28.18 32.03
N SER A 284 19.89 -27.02 32.64
CA SER A 284 20.55 -26.71 33.91
C SER A 284 20.06 -27.55 35.08
N LYS A 285 18.87 -28.13 35.03
CA LYS A 285 18.31 -28.99 36.09
C LYS A 285 18.66 -30.48 35.97
N MET A 286 19.26 -30.91 34.86
CA MET A 286 19.68 -32.32 34.71
C MET A 286 20.78 -32.65 35.70
N THR A 287 20.66 -33.81 36.34
CA THR A 287 21.69 -34.33 37.23
C THR A 287 22.79 -35.06 36.45
N PRO A 288 24.08 -35.02 36.88
CA PRO A 288 25.16 -35.72 36.19
C PRO A 288 24.87 -37.24 36.03
N MET A 289 24.23 -37.85 37.03
CA MET A 289 23.90 -39.27 37.04
C MET A 289 22.84 -39.62 35.98
N GLU A 290 21.80 -38.75 35.79
CA GLU A 290 20.78 -38.97 34.78
C GLU A 290 21.35 -38.75 33.37
N ALA A 291 22.26 -37.77 33.23
CA ALA A 291 22.88 -37.43 31.94
C ALA A 291 23.83 -38.54 31.44
N LEU A 292 24.54 -39.22 32.35
CA LEU A 292 25.49 -40.30 32.02
C LEU A 292 24.84 -41.66 31.86
N ARG A 293 23.62 -41.88 32.42
CA ARG A 293 22.87 -43.16 32.39
C ARG A 293 22.00 -43.33 31.13
N ARG A 294 21.79 -42.29 30.37
CA ARG A 294 21.06 -42.37 29.08
C ARG A 294 21.96 -42.98 28.01
N ASP A 295 21.62 -44.19 27.63
CA ASP A 295 22.16 -44.86 26.42
C ASP A 295 21.50 -44.31 25.16
#